data_b9c6796375afaa2045c40991ef27a76f
#
_entry.id   b9c6796375afaa2045c40991ef27a76f
#
_cell.length_a   1.000
_cell.length_b   1.000
_cell.length_c   1.000
_cell.angle_alpha   90.00
_cell.angle_beta   90.00
_cell.angle_gamma   90.00
#
_symmetry.space_group_name_H-M   'P 1'
#
loop_
_entity.id
_entity.type
_entity.pdbx_description
1 polymer ?
#
loop_
_entity_poly.entity_id
_entity_poly.type
_entity_poly.pdbx_seq_one_letter_code
_entity_poly.pdbx_strand_id
1 'polypeptide(L)' 'MLKCVIAEDEALLRDELSRLLSAAWPALNIVAECDDGGTALEAIAEHQPDVAFLDIRMPGLTGLEVAAAA' A
#
# COMPACT_ATOMS: atom_id res chain seq x y z
N MET A 1 7.35 0.85 15.86
CA MET A 1 6.56 -0.04 15.00
C MET A 1 6.66 0.43 13.56
N LEU A 2 6.89 -0.48 12.63
CA LEU A 2 6.99 -0.15 11.22
C LEU A 2 5.62 0.07 10.61
N LYS A 3 5.42 1.18 9.93
CA LYS A 3 4.16 1.50 9.26
C LYS A 3 4.23 1.08 7.80
N CYS A 4 3.15 0.49 7.30
CA CYS A 4 3.05 0.01 5.93
C CYS A 4 1.77 0.50 5.26
N VAL A 5 1.89 0.89 4.00
CA VAL A 5 0.75 1.16 3.12
C VAL A 5 0.74 0.09 2.03
N ILE A 6 -0.44 -0.46 1.77
CA ILE A 6 -0.66 -1.41 0.67
C ILE A 6 -1.56 -0.74 -0.35
N ALA A 7 -1.22 -0.86 -1.63
CA ALA A 7 -2.04 -0.37 -2.72
C ALA A 7 -2.16 -1.44 -3.80
N GLU A 8 -3.37 -1.95 -3.95
CA GLU A 8 -3.72 -3.01 -4.91
C GLU A 8 -5.18 -2.82 -5.30
N ASP A 9 -5.47 -2.78 -6.59
CA ASP A 9 -6.84 -2.52 -7.08
C ASP A 9 -7.77 -3.73 -6.95
N GLU A 10 -7.24 -4.95 -6.93
CA GLU A 10 -8.06 -6.14 -6.76
C GLU A 10 -8.25 -6.46 -5.28
N ALA A 11 -9.50 -6.41 -4.82
CA ALA A 11 -9.84 -6.58 -3.41
C ALA A 11 -9.35 -7.91 -2.82
N LEU A 12 -9.50 -9.01 -3.56
CA LEU A 12 -9.09 -10.33 -3.08
C LEU A 12 -7.57 -10.43 -2.94
N LEU A 13 -6.82 -9.87 -3.89
CA LEU A 13 -5.36 -9.87 -3.83
C LEU A 13 -4.87 -8.95 -2.71
N ARG A 14 -5.50 -7.79 -2.55
CA ARG A 14 -5.17 -6.84 -1.47
C ARG A 14 -5.36 -7.50 -0.10
N ASP A 15 -6.47 -8.19 0.07
CA ASP A 15 -6.81 -8.88 1.31
C ASP A 15 -5.83 -10.01 1.62
N GLU A 16 -5.48 -10.81 0.60
CA GLU A 16 -4.52 -11.89 0.75
C GLU A 16 -3.13 -11.37 1.08
N LEU A 17 -2.68 -10.31 0.42
CA LEU A 17 -1.39 -9.67 0.70
C LEU A 17 -1.34 -9.19 2.15
N SER A 18 -2.40 -8.54 2.60
CA SER A 18 -2.51 -8.05 3.98
C SER A 18 -2.37 -9.20 4.98
N ARG A 19 -3.05 -10.31 4.74
CA ARG A 19 -2.97 -11.49 5.63
C ARG A 19 -1.60 -12.12 5.62
N LEU A 20 -0.99 -12.26 4.44
CA LEU A 20 0.36 -12.85 4.33
C LEU A 20 1.41 -11.98 5.02
N LEU A 21 1.33 -10.67 4.85
CA LEU A 21 2.25 -9.75 5.50
C LEU A 21 2.10 -9.78 7.02
N SER A 22 0.86 -9.81 7.50
CA SER A 22 0.58 -9.85 8.93
C SER A 22 1.10 -11.14 9.57
N ALA A 23 1.02 -12.26 8.85
CA ALA A 23 1.52 -13.55 9.33
C ALA A 23 3.04 -13.65 9.26
N ALA A 24 3.64 -13.18 8.16
CA ALA A 24 5.08 -13.30 7.94
C ALA A 24 5.89 -12.21 8.66
N TRP A 25 5.27 -11.06 8.90
CA TRP A 25 5.95 -9.91 9.49
C TRP A 25 5.05 -9.24 10.53
N PRO A 26 4.89 -9.85 11.72
CA PRO A 26 3.97 -9.34 12.75
C PRO A 26 4.29 -7.94 13.27
N ALA A 27 5.55 -7.51 13.17
CA ALA A 27 5.95 -6.17 13.60
C ALA A 27 5.48 -5.08 12.63
N LEU A 28 5.04 -5.45 11.43
CA LEU A 28 4.59 -4.49 10.44
C LEU A 28 3.15 -4.07 10.74
N ASN A 29 2.92 -2.78 10.84
CA ASN A 29 1.60 -2.23 11.06
C ASN A 29 1.04 -1.69 9.74
N ILE A 30 0.02 -2.34 9.21
CA ILE A 30 -0.64 -1.90 7.97
C ILE A 30 -1.59 -0.77 8.34
N VAL A 31 -1.19 0.46 8.04
CA VAL A 31 -1.94 1.66 8.42
C VAL A 31 -2.98 2.08 7.38
N ALA A 32 -2.83 1.62 6.14
CA ALA A 32 -3.80 1.91 5.08
C ALA A 32 -3.73 0.84 3.99
N GLU A 33 -4.90 0.51 3.44
CA GLU A 33 -5.06 -0.36 2.28
C GLU A 33 -5.83 0.43 1.23
N CYS A 34 -5.23 0.62 0.07
CA CYS A 34 -5.75 1.49 -0.97
C CYS A 34 -6.04 0.71 -2.24
N ASP A 35 -7.00 1.15 -3.03
CA ASP A 35 -7.41 0.50 -4.28
C ASP A 35 -7.05 1.30 -5.53
N ASP A 36 -6.48 2.47 -5.38
CA ASP A 36 -6.01 3.29 -6.51
C ASP A 36 -4.78 4.12 -6.12
N GLY A 37 -4.11 4.67 -7.14
CA GLY A 37 -2.89 5.43 -6.95
C GLY A 37 -3.09 6.75 -6.22
N GLY A 38 -4.23 7.41 -6.41
CA GLY A 38 -4.53 8.68 -5.75
C GLY A 38 -4.67 8.52 -4.25
N THR A 39 -5.46 7.53 -3.81
CA THR A 39 -5.62 7.25 -2.38
C THR A 39 -4.34 6.72 -1.76
N ALA A 40 -3.54 5.95 -2.53
CA ALA A 40 -2.24 5.49 -2.06
C ALA A 40 -1.29 6.67 -1.80
N LEU A 41 -1.26 7.65 -2.71
CA LEU A 41 -0.41 8.83 -2.54
C LEU A 41 -0.84 9.66 -1.33
N GLU A 42 -2.15 9.82 -1.13
CA GLU A 42 -2.69 10.51 0.04
C GLU A 42 -2.31 9.79 1.34
N ALA A 43 -2.42 8.47 1.35
CA ALA A 43 -2.08 7.67 2.53
C ALA A 43 -0.59 7.76 2.85
N ILE A 44 0.27 7.74 1.83
CA ILE A 44 1.71 7.90 2.01
C ILE A 44 2.03 9.28 2.60
N ALA A 45 1.40 10.32 2.09
CA ALA A 45 1.60 11.68 2.59
C ALA A 45 1.12 11.83 4.04
N GLU A 46 -0.01 11.22 4.38
CA GLU A 46 -0.59 11.30 5.71
C GLU A 46 0.17 10.49 6.75
N HIS A 47 0.47 9.24 6.43
CA HIS A 47 1.05 8.30 7.40
C HIS A 47 2.57 8.26 7.41
N GLN A 48 3.22 8.72 6.35
CA GLN A 48 4.67 8.65 6.18
C GLN A 48 5.21 7.25 6.52
N PRO A 49 4.74 6.21 5.79
CA PRO A 49 5.08 4.84 6.12
C PRO A 49 6.55 4.53 5.89
N ASP A 50 7.04 3.52 6.60
CA ASP A 50 8.40 3.00 6.42
C ASP A 50 8.49 2.13 5.17
N VAL A 51 7.38 1.46 4.81
CA VAL A 51 7.30 0.51 3.69
C VAL A 51 5.99 0.73 2.94
N ALA A 52 6.04 0.64 1.62
CA ALA A 52 4.85 0.65 0.79
C ALA A 52 4.91 -0.48 -0.24
N PHE A 53 3.83 -1.26 -0.32
CA PHE A 53 3.65 -2.29 -1.36
C PHE A 53 2.68 -1.74 -2.39
N LEU A 54 3.16 -1.46 -3.59
CA LEU A 54 2.39 -0.79 -4.63
C LEU A 54 2.26 -1.68 -5.87
N ASP A 55 1.02 -1.88 -6.32
CA ASP A 55 0.78 -2.49 -7.62
C ASP A 55 1.12 -1.46 -8.70
N ILE A 56 1.83 -1.88 -9.73
CA ILE A 56 2.22 -0.99 -10.82
C ILE A 56 1.09 -0.73 -11.83
N ARG A 57 -0.03 -1.44 -11.73
CA ARG A 57 -1.16 -1.34 -12.67
C ARG A 57 -2.46 -0.95 -11.97
N MET A 58 -2.44 0.15 -11.25
CA MET A 58 -3.64 0.66 -10.60
C MET A 58 -4.32 1.74 -11.45
N PRO A 59 -5.66 1.88 -11.34
CA PRO A 59 -6.37 3.01 -11.93
C PRO A 59 -5.84 4.34 -11.40
N GLY A 60 -5.90 5.37 -12.21
CA GLY A 60 -5.41 6.69 -11.84
C GLY A 60 -3.91 6.77 -11.99
N LEU A 61 -3.18 6.74 -10.88
CA LEU A 61 -1.72 6.69 -10.87
C LEU A 61 -1.26 5.25 -10.75
N THR A 62 -0.27 4.85 -11.54
CA THR A 62 0.37 3.54 -11.39
C THR A 62 1.23 3.52 -10.14
N GLY A 63 1.60 2.31 -9.69
CA GLY A 63 2.51 2.17 -8.55
C GLY A 63 3.84 2.88 -8.77
N LEU A 64 4.35 2.88 -10.01
CA LEU A 64 5.58 3.59 -10.35
C LEU A 64 5.42 5.11 -10.24
N GLU A 65 4.29 5.64 -10.69
CA GLU A 65 3.99 7.07 -10.58
C GLU A 65 3.82 7.51 -9.12
N VAL A 66 3.16 6.68 -8.30
CA VAL A 66 3.01 6.93 -6.88
C VAL A 66 4.37 6.97 -6.19
N ALA A 67 5.23 6.01 -6.49
CA ALA A 67 6.58 5.95 -5.93
C ALA A 67 7.41 7.17 -6.33
N ALA A 68 7.28 7.62 -7.57
CA ALA A 68 8.00 8.81 -8.06
C ALA A 68 7.49 10.11 -7.41
N ALA A 69 6.19 10.18 -7.10
CA ALA A 69 5.59 11.36 -6.47
C ALA A 69 5.81 11.42 -4.96
N ALA A 70 6.00 10.26 -4.36
CA ALA A 70 6.24 10.19 -2.92
C ALA A 70 7.69 10.50 -2.59
#